data_2c50e8a40b15ec9161ea601a71461131
#
_entry.id   2c50e8a40b15ec9161ea601a71461131
#
_cell.length_a   1.000
_cell.length_b   1.000
_cell.length_c   1.000
_cell.angle_alpha   90.00
_cell.angle_beta   90.00
_cell.angle_gamma   90.00
#
_symmetry.space_group_name_H-M   'P 1'
#
loop_
_entity.id
_entity.type
_entity.pdbx_description
1 polymer ?
#
loop_
_entity_poly.entity_id
_entity_poly.type
_entity_poly.pdbx_seq_one_letter_code
_entity_poly.pdbx_strand_id
1 'polypeptide(L)'
;MEPFFKHFDLRLVSPSFDSPLTDTLMELNHLRKLELGGTTAPWIFFQLKEIFQLLESVNSARIEGNQTTILEYVEQKIENKERSSEKYSEIANVESAMVYIEKNIDESVEITTSFIKELHQLTVSGLKDEGDHTPGIYRRWNVKISNSPHLPPKYDSVQEYMNELISFINKSDAGKYDLLKTAIAHHRFSWVHPFGNGNGRVVRLLTYAMMIKYGFNVKEGKLINPTA
;
A
#
# COMPACT_ATOMS: atom_id res chain seq x y z
N MET A 1 12.30 11.83 -24.67
CA MET A 1 11.20 12.83 -24.58
C MET A 1 11.36 13.53 -23.24
N GLU A 2 11.32 14.84 -23.19
CA GLU A 2 11.39 15.55 -21.91
C GLU A 2 10.14 15.28 -21.07
N PRO A 3 10.29 15.06 -19.74
CA PRO A 3 9.16 14.85 -18.85
C PRO A 3 8.23 16.07 -18.84
N PHE A 4 6.94 15.83 -18.85
CA PHE A 4 5.93 16.91 -18.84
C PHE A 4 4.81 16.60 -17.85
N PHE A 5 4.24 17.64 -17.27
CA PHE A 5 3.07 17.55 -16.41
C PHE A 5 1.80 17.48 -17.28
N LYS A 6 0.93 16.53 -16.98
CA LYS A 6 -0.41 16.44 -17.56
C LYS A 6 -1.44 16.25 -16.47
N HIS A 7 -2.37 17.17 -16.37
CA HIS A 7 -3.50 17.06 -15.45
C HIS A 7 -4.50 16.00 -15.94
N PHE A 8 -5.02 15.24 -14.98
CA PHE A 8 -6.14 14.31 -15.16
C PHE A 8 -7.12 14.46 -14.03
N ASP A 9 -8.40 14.52 -14.35
CA ASP A 9 -9.45 14.48 -13.34
C ASP A 9 -9.46 13.15 -12.62
N LEU A 10 -9.61 13.19 -11.30
CA LEU A 10 -9.79 12.00 -10.49
C LEU A 10 -11.26 11.59 -10.49
N ARG A 11 -11.59 10.58 -11.25
CA ARG A 11 -12.96 10.07 -11.39
C ARG A 11 -13.00 8.56 -11.48
N LEU A 12 -14.12 8.01 -10.99
CA LEU A 12 -14.40 6.59 -11.11
C LEU A 12 -14.67 6.22 -12.56
N VAL A 13 -14.03 5.15 -13.02
CA VAL A 13 -14.26 4.58 -14.34
C VAL A 13 -15.45 3.62 -14.27
N SER A 14 -16.29 3.61 -15.29
CA SER A 14 -17.37 2.64 -15.46
C SER A 14 -17.09 1.80 -16.71
N PRO A 15 -16.48 0.60 -16.55
CA PRO A 15 -16.23 -0.28 -17.68
C PRO A 15 -17.55 -0.78 -18.29
N SER A 16 -17.56 -1.05 -19.58
CA SER A 16 -18.69 -1.69 -20.25
C SER A 16 -18.87 -3.13 -19.76
N PHE A 17 -20.09 -3.63 -19.77
CA PHE A 17 -20.42 -4.95 -19.23
C PHE A 17 -19.65 -6.09 -19.92
N ASP A 18 -19.36 -5.97 -21.20
CA ASP A 18 -18.60 -6.90 -22.07
C ASP A 18 -17.07 -6.68 -22.03
N SER A 19 -16.60 -5.83 -21.14
CA SER A 19 -15.18 -5.56 -20.97
C SER A 19 -14.49 -6.67 -20.16
N PRO A 20 -13.29 -7.15 -20.58
CA PRO A 20 -12.48 -8.06 -19.74
C PRO A 20 -12.18 -7.54 -18.35
N LEU A 21 -12.16 -6.22 -18.16
CA LEU A 21 -12.03 -5.60 -16.84
C LEU A 21 -13.24 -5.90 -15.98
N THR A 22 -14.44 -5.95 -16.54
CA THR A 22 -15.66 -6.30 -15.82
C THR A 22 -15.60 -7.75 -15.32
N ASP A 23 -15.14 -8.69 -16.15
CA ASP A 23 -14.98 -10.11 -15.76
C ASP A 23 -14.00 -10.22 -14.58
N THR A 24 -12.84 -9.56 -14.66
CA THR A 24 -11.85 -9.52 -13.58
C THR A 24 -12.44 -8.94 -12.28
N LEU A 25 -13.21 -7.86 -12.37
CA LEU A 25 -13.84 -7.25 -11.19
C LEU A 25 -14.89 -8.17 -10.56
N MET A 26 -15.66 -8.89 -11.38
CA MET A 26 -16.65 -9.86 -10.90
C MET A 26 -15.98 -11.03 -10.19
N GLU A 27 -14.92 -11.58 -10.76
CA GLU A 27 -14.14 -12.67 -10.16
C GLU A 27 -13.50 -12.24 -8.82
N LEU A 28 -12.82 -11.11 -8.78
CA LEU A 28 -12.21 -10.59 -7.56
C LEU A 28 -13.25 -10.24 -6.49
N ASN A 29 -14.41 -9.70 -6.88
CA ASN A 29 -15.50 -9.45 -5.94
C ASN A 29 -16.15 -10.75 -5.43
N HIS A 30 -16.14 -11.83 -6.21
CA HIS A 30 -16.50 -13.15 -5.73
C HIS A 30 -15.50 -13.65 -4.70
N LEU A 31 -14.18 -13.57 -4.99
CA LEU A 31 -13.13 -13.96 -4.05
C LEU A 31 -13.21 -13.19 -2.72
N ARG A 32 -13.56 -11.90 -2.75
CA ARG A 32 -13.78 -11.09 -1.53
C ARG A 32 -14.85 -11.69 -0.59
N LYS A 33 -15.84 -12.37 -1.14
CA LYS A 33 -16.98 -12.93 -0.41
C LYS A 33 -16.81 -14.40 -0.06
N LEU A 34 -15.75 -15.03 -0.56
CA LEU A 34 -15.48 -16.43 -0.23
C LEU A 34 -15.11 -16.58 1.24
N GLU A 35 -15.84 -17.47 1.91
CA GLU A 35 -15.46 -17.98 3.21
C GLU A 35 -14.55 -19.20 3.02
N LEU A 36 -13.36 -19.14 3.60
CA LEU A 36 -12.47 -20.29 3.59
C LEU A 36 -12.96 -21.30 4.63
N GLY A 37 -13.71 -22.29 4.18
CA GLY A 37 -14.10 -23.43 4.99
C GLY A 37 -13.09 -24.58 4.88
N GLY A 38 -13.11 -25.50 5.82
CA GLY A 38 -12.30 -26.72 5.77
C GLY A 38 -11.92 -27.24 7.14
N THR A 39 -11.12 -28.33 7.15
CA THR A 39 -10.61 -28.99 8.36
C THR A 39 -9.25 -28.45 8.83
N THR A 40 -8.71 -27.44 8.15
CA THR A 40 -7.42 -26.84 8.50
C THR A 40 -7.55 -26.05 9.79
N ALA A 41 -6.67 -26.36 10.75
CA ALA A 41 -6.68 -25.66 12.03
C ALA A 41 -6.40 -24.15 11.88
N PRO A 42 -7.14 -23.26 12.56
CA PRO A 42 -7.02 -21.80 12.43
C PRO A 42 -5.59 -21.27 12.60
N TRP A 43 -4.81 -21.85 13.50
CA TRP A 43 -3.42 -21.42 13.78
C TRP A 43 -2.50 -21.56 12.55
N ILE A 44 -2.75 -22.53 11.65
CA ILE A 44 -1.99 -22.68 10.40
C ILE A 44 -2.16 -21.46 9.52
N PHE A 45 -3.36 -20.93 9.45
CA PHE A 45 -3.63 -19.74 8.66
C PHE A 45 -2.95 -18.51 9.24
N PHE A 46 -2.90 -18.36 10.57
CA PHE A 46 -2.15 -17.26 11.19
C PHE A 46 -0.68 -17.31 10.85
N GLN A 47 -0.08 -18.50 10.86
CA GLN A 47 1.31 -18.67 10.44
C GLN A 47 1.50 -18.33 8.95
N LEU A 48 0.58 -18.77 8.09
CA LEU A 48 0.63 -18.41 6.67
C LEU A 48 0.52 -16.91 6.47
N LYS A 49 -0.34 -16.24 7.21
CA LYS A 49 -0.45 -14.78 7.17
C LYS A 49 0.87 -14.10 7.51
N GLU A 50 1.53 -14.51 8.60
CA GLU A 50 2.83 -13.97 9.00
C GLU A 50 3.89 -14.17 7.90
N ILE A 51 3.90 -15.35 7.27
CA ILE A 51 4.77 -15.64 6.14
C ILE A 51 4.46 -14.70 4.97
N PHE A 52 3.20 -14.52 4.60
CA PHE A 52 2.82 -13.62 3.51
C PHE A 52 3.18 -12.16 3.82
N GLN A 53 3.01 -11.68 5.04
CA GLN A 53 3.43 -10.34 5.44
C GLN A 53 4.95 -10.15 5.30
N LEU A 54 5.72 -11.14 5.72
CA LEU A 54 7.17 -11.14 5.55
C LEU A 54 7.56 -11.12 4.08
N LEU A 55 6.95 -11.97 3.26
CA LEU A 55 7.18 -12.02 1.81
C LEU A 55 6.87 -10.67 1.15
N GLU A 56 5.74 -10.06 1.50
CA GLU A 56 5.31 -8.77 0.97
C GLU A 56 6.30 -7.66 1.36
N SER A 57 6.77 -7.66 2.61
CA SER A 57 7.73 -6.67 3.10
C SER A 57 9.07 -6.77 2.39
N VAL A 58 9.60 -8.00 2.22
CA VAL A 58 10.83 -8.23 1.46
C VAL A 58 10.65 -7.82 -0.01
N ASN A 59 9.55 -8.23 -0.64
CA ASN A 59 9.30 -7.91 -2.04
C ASN A 59 9.08 -6.40 -2.26
N SER A 60 8.41 -5.72 -1.34
CA SER A 60 8.23 -4.28 -1.39
C SER A 60 9.58 -3.53 -1.35
N ALA A 61 10.50 -3.94 -0.48
CA ALA A 61 11.85 -3.38 -0.43
C ALA A 61 12.67 -3.74 -1.71
N ARG A 62 12.51 -4.96 -2.24
CA ARG A 62 13.19 -5.38 -3.48
C ARG A 62 12.79 -4.58 -4.70
N ILE A 63 11.55 -4.15 -4.81
CA ILE A 63 11.10 -3.26 -5.89
C ILE A 63 11.87 -1.94 -5.87
N GLU A 64 12.24 -1.46 -4.69
CA GLU A 64 13.04 -0.24 -4.51
C GLU A 64 14.57 -0.46 -4.66
N GLY A 65 15.01 -1.70 -4.90
CA GLY A 65 16.42 -2.04 -5.15
C GLY A 65 17.11 -2.81 -4.03
N ASN A 66 16.44 -3.10 -2.93
CA ASN A 66 16.97 -3.93 -1.85
C ASN A 66 17.21 -5.37 -2.34
N GLN A 67 18.43 -5.87 -2.20
CA GLN A 67 18.83 -7.20 -2.69
C GLN A 67 18.70 -8.31 -1.63
N THR A 68 18.17 -8.00 -0.45
CA THR A 68 18.02 -8.98 0.63
C THR A 68 17.09 -10.12 0.21
N THR A 69 17.54 -11.34 0.37
CA THR A 69 16.72 -12.52 0.18
C THR A 69 15.83 -12.79 1.40
N ILE A 70 14.77 -13.57 1.19
CA ILE A 70 13.88 -13.99 2.28
C ILE A 70 14.68 -14.78 3.32
N LEU A 71 15.56 -15.68 2.89
CA LEU A 71 16.38 -16.50 3.78
C LEU A 71 17.28 -15.63 4.67
N GLU A 72 18.03 -14.70 4.07
CA GLU A 72 18.89 -13.77 4.83
C GLU A 72 18.12 -12.96 5.86
N TYR A 73 16.92 -12.50 5.50
CA TYR A 73 16.09 -11.73 6.43
C TYR A 73 15.54 -12.57 7.57
N VAL A 74 15.12 -13.82 7.30
CA VAL A 74 14.65 -14.75 8.32
C VAL A 74 15.80 -15.15 9.26
N GLU A 75 16.97 -15.48 8.73
CA GLU A 75 18.17 -15.80 9.53
C GLU A 75 18.53 -14.64 10.45
N GLN A 76 18.52 -13.40 9.92
CA GLN A 76 18.78 -12.20 10.73
C GLN A 76 17.76 -12.03 11.87
N LYS A 77 16.48 -12.34 11.63
CA LYS A 77 15.42 -12.29 12.67
C LYS A 77 15.63 -13.35 13.76
N ILE A 78 15.98 -14.56 13.37
CA ILE A 78 16.19 -15.68 14.30
C ILE A 78 17.43 -15.45 15.18
N GLU A 79 18.52 -14.97 14.59
CA GLU A 79 19.77 -14.75 15.29
C GLU A 79 19.75 -13.51 16.20
N ASN A 80 18.64 -12.75 16.24
CA ASN A 80 18.51 -11.48 16.97
C ASN A 80 19.72 -10.54 16.76
N LYS A 81 20.40 -10.66 15.61
CA LYS A 81 21.45 -9.73 15.28
C LYS A 81 20.84 -8.33 15.22
N GLU A 82 21.44 -7.39 15.97
CA GLU A 82 21.05 -5.99 15.87
C GLU A 82 20.90 -5.61 14.39
N ARG A 83 19.93 -4.76 14.07
CA ARG A 83 19.65 -4.25 12.72
C ARG A 83 20.89 -3.52 12.18
N SER A 84 21.98 -4.26 11.95
CA SER A 84 23.30 -3.75 11.61
C SER A 84 23.37 -3.16 10.20
N SER A 85 22.32 -3.34 9.40
CA SER A 85 22.26 -2.90 8.01
C SER A 85 20.92 -2.25 7.70
N GLU A 86 20.98 -1.10 7.03
CA GLU A 86 19.81 -0.34 6.57
C GLU A 86 18.85 -1.18 5.74
N LYS A 87 19.36 -2.12 4.92
CA LYS A 87 18.56 -3.03 4.11
C LYS A 87 17.58 -3.89 4.93
N TYR A 88 17.96 -4.31 6.14
CA TYR A 88 17.06 -5.04 7.05
C TYR A 88 16.08 -4.11 7.76
N SER A 89 16.54 -2.90 8.10
CA SER A 89 15.68 -1.87 8.70
C SER A 89 14.58 -1.44 7.73
N GLU A 90 14.87 -1.33 6.45
CA GLU A 90 13.88 -1.02 5.42
C GLU A 90 12.73 -2.05 5.38
N ILE A 91 13.07 -3.36 5.37
CA ILE A 91 12.08 -4.43 5.38
C ILE A 91 11.26 -4.40 6.68
N ALA A 92 11.92 -4.26 7.83
CA ALA A 92 11.26 -4.19 9.12
C ALA A 92 10.35 -2.97 9.29
N ASN A 93 10.67 -1.86 8.64
CA ASN A 93 9.81 -0.68 8.58
C ASN A 93 8.51 -0.96 7.82
N VAL A 94 8.58 -1.68 6.70
CA VAL A 94 7.39 -2.10 5.95
C VAL A 94 6.53 -3.05 6.78
N GLU A 95 7.12 -4.07 7.45
CA GLU A 95 6.39 -4.95 8.36
C GLU A 95 5.69 -4.16 9.48
N SER A 96 6.40 -3.22 10.10
CA SER A 96 5.85 -2.37 11.17
C SER A 96 4.68 -1.52 10.68
N ALA A 97 4.79 -0.99 9.46
CA ALA A 97 3.70 -0.24 8.84
C ALA A 97 2.49 -1.13 8.51
N MET A 98 2.68 -2.38 8.09
CA MET A 98 1.57 -3.33 7.88
C MET A 98 0.85 -3.63 9.20
N VAL A 99 1.59 -3.87 10.28
CA VAL A 99 1.01 -4.07 11.63
C VAL A 99 0.26 -2.82 12.09
N TYR A 100 0.80 -1.63 11.82
CA TYR A 100 0.11 -0.37 12.13
C TYR A 100 -1.22 -0.25 11.36
N ILE A 101 -1.23 -0.58 10.07
CA ILE A 101 -2.45 -0.57 9.25
C ILE A 101 -3.51 -1.52 9.85
N GLU A 102 -3.14 -2.75 10.17
CA GLU A 102 -4.06 -3.74 10.72
C GLU A 102 -4.71 -3.33 12.05
N LYS A 103 -3.97 -2.58 12.86
CA LYS A 103 -4.48 -2.07 14.14
C LYS A 103 -5.40 -0.85 14.00
N ASN A 104 -5.22 -0.06 12.94
CA ASN A 104 -5.86 1.25 12.81
C ASN A 104 -6.91 1.31 11.70
N ILE A 105 -6.97 0.34 10.79
CA ILE A 105 -7.91 0.33 9.67
C ILE A 105 -8.86 -0.85 9.78
N ASP A 106 -10.13 -0.54 9.62
CA ASP A 106 -11.22 -1.47 9.38
C ASP A 106 -12.22 -0.85 8.38
N GLU A 107 -13.35 -1.50 8.17
CA GLU A 107 -14.36 -1.07 7.20
C GLU A 107 -15.00 0.30 7.55
N SER A 108 -14.97 0.69 8.81
CA SER A 108 -15.60 1.93 9.32
C SER A 108 -14.66 3.14 9.33
N VAL A 109 -13.35 2.92 9.30
CA VAL A 109 -12.33 3.97 9.46
C VAL A 109 -12.11 4.71 8.16
N GLU A 110 -12.06 6.04 8.21
CA GLU A 110 -11.67 6.87 7.08
C GLU A 110 -10.15 6.94 6.92
N ILE A 111 -9.69 6.88 5.68
CA ILE A 111 -8.29 7.17 5.34
C ILE A 111 -8.08 8.69 5.43
N THR A 112 -7.12 9.13 6.23
CA THR A 112 -6.84 10.55 6.46
C THR A 112 -5.46 10.96 5.97
N THR A 113 -5.24 12.27 5.83
CA THR A 113 -3.91 12.84 5.56
C THR A 113 -2.89 12.42 6.62
N SER A 114 -3.27 12.45 7.90
CA SER A 114 -2.40 12.04 9.01
C SER A 114 -2.04 10.58 8.93
N PHE A 115 -2.98 9.71 8.59
CA PHE A 115 -2.71 8.29 8.39
C PHE A 115 -1.67 8.04 7.28
N ILE A 116 -1.82 8.69 6.12
CA ILE A 116 -0.85 8.56 5.01
C ILE A 116 0.54 9.09 5.40
N LYS A 117 0.59 10.19 6.13
CA LYS A 117 1.85 10.76 6.63
C LYS A 117 2.53 9.88 7.66
N GLU A 118 1.77 9.22 8.52
CA GLU A 118 2.27 8.24 9.48
C GLU A 118 2.83 7.00 8.77
N LEU A 119 2.14 6.47 7.76
CA LEU A 119 2.68 5.39 6.93
C LEU A 119 4.04 5.76 6.31
N HIS A 120 4.15 6.98 5.80
CA HIS A 120 5.42 7.45 5.26
C HIS A 120 6.49 7.53 6.35
N GLN A 121 6.20 8.13 7.49
CA GLN A 121 7.14 8.25 8.61
C GLN A 121 7.65 6.87 9.06
N LEU A 122 6.75 5.90 9.25
CA LEU A 122 7.12 4.52 9.60
C LEU A 122 8.03 3.89 8.55
N THR A 123 7.69 4.08 7.28
CA THR A 123 8.40 3.46 6.15
C THR A 123 9.84 3.93 6.00
N VAL A 124 10.12 5.22 6.24
CA VAL A 124 11.44 5.83 6.02
C VAL A 124 12.23 6.05 7.33
N SER A 125 11.68 5.64 8.46
CA SER A 125 12.28 5.88 9.79
C SER A 125 13.65 5.24 9.92
N GLY A 126 14.65 6.01 10.33
CA GLY A 126 16.00 5.53 10.63
C GLY A 126 16.82 5.10 9.41
N LEU A 127 16.31 5.31 8.19
CA LEU A 127 17.04 5.02 6.95
C LEU A 127 17.83 6.25 6.50
N LYS A 128 19.02 6.03 5.93
CA LYS A 128 19.91 7.09 5.40
C LYS A 128 19.77 7.22 3.89
N ASP A 129 19.98 6.12 3.17
CA ASP A 129 19.98 6.09 1.71
C ASP A 129 18.54 5.96 1.16
N GLU A 130 17.74 5.07 1.76
CA GLU A 130 16.32 4.85 1.41
C GLU A 130 15.35 5.66 2.28
N GLY A 131 15.87 6.59 3.09
CA GLY A 131 15.10 7.48 3.94
C GLY A 131 14.56 8.72 3.24
N ASP A 132 13.93 9.58 4.01
CA ASP A 132 13.50 10.92 3.59
C ASP A 132 13.97 11.94 4.64
N HIS A 133 14.41 13.10 4.19
CA HIS A 133 14.82 14.20 5.07
C HIS A 133 13.66 14.82 5.85
N THR A 134 12.43 14.57 5.40
CA THR A 134 11.18 15.10 5.98
C THR A 134 10.16 13.99 6.22
N PRO A 135 10.43 13.00 7.12
CA PRO A 135 9.50 11.91 7.38
C PRO A 135 8.11 12.42 7.78
N GLY A 136 7.06 11.89 7.15
CA GLY A 136 5.68 12.28 7.42
C GLY A 136 5.26 13.65 6.87
N ILE A 137 6.09 14.30 6.06
CA ILE A 137 5.80 15.64 5.52
C ILE A 137 5.79 15.59 3.99
N TYR A 138 4.76 16.14 3.36
CA TYR A 138 4.74 16.28 1.91
C TYR A 138 5.89 17.18 1.46
N ARG A 139 6.51 16.81 0.32
CA ARG A 139 7.65 17.53 -0.25
C ARG A 139 7.36 19.02 -0.46
N ARG A 140 8.39 19.82 -0.26
CA ARG A 140 8.37 21.28 -0.47
C ARG A 140 9.26 21.71 -1.65
N TRP A 141 9.58 20.77 -2.53
CA TRP A 141 10.37 20.97 -3.75
C TRP A 141 9.83 20.12 -4.88
N ASN A 142 10.17 20.48 -6.10
CA ASN A 142 9.78 19.70 -7.28
C ASN A 142 10.68 18.47 -7.42
N VAL A 143 10.10 17.38 -7.82
CA VAL A 143 10.78 16.10 -8.04
C VAL A 143 10.58 15.63 -9.48
N LYS A 144 11.43 14.71 -9.92
CA LYS A 144 11.28 13.95 -11.16
C LYS A 144 11.28 12.47 -10.82
N ILE A 145 10.48 11.69 -11.52
CA ILE A 145 10.47 10.24 -11.41
C ILE A 145 11.48 9.69 -12.43
N SER A 146 12.44 8.89 -11.95
CA SER A 146 13.46 8.28 -12.83
C SER A 146 12.78 7.42 -13.89
N ASN A 147 13.29 7.50 -15.11
CA ASN A 147 12.80 6.73 -16.27
C ASN A 147 11.30 6.91 -16.60
N SER A 148 10.68 8.00 -16.16
CA SER A 148 9.28 8.31 -16.46
C SER A 148 9.15 9.56 -17.34
N PRO A 149 8.25 9.55 -18.34
CA PRO A 149 7.89 10.75 -19.07
C PRO A 149 6.95 11.68 -18.28
N HIS A 150 6.42 11.19 -17.15
CA HIS A 150 5.54 11.96 -16.28
C HIS A 150 6.35 12.87 -15.35
N LEU A 151 5.97 14.15 -15.33
CA LEU A 151 6.43 15.11 -14.34
C LEU A 151 5.34 15.26 -13.25
N PRO A 152 5.63 14.95 -11.98
CA PRO A 152 4.67 15.16 -10.90
C PRO A 152 4.24 16.64 -10.78
N PRO A 153 3.07 16.92 -10.19
CA PRO A 153 2.61 18.29 -9.97
C PRO A 153 3.63 19.10 -9.17
N LYS A 154 3.57 20.42 -9.28
CA LYS A 154 4.41 21.29 -8.46
C LYS A 154 4.16 21.06 -6.98
N TYR A 155 5.18 21.27 -6.16
CA TYR A 155 5.11 20.99 -4.71
C TYR A 155 4.01 21.78 -3.99
N ASP A 156 3.68 22.99 -4.43
CA ASP A 156 2.63 23.85 -3.87
C ASP A 156 1.21 23.29 -4.09
N SER A 157 1.03 22.46 -5.10
CA SER A 157 -0.24 21.81 -5.44
C SER A 157 -0.39 20.40 -4.84
N VAL A 158 0.65 19.84 -4.23
CA VAL A 158 0.62 18.47 -3.67
C VAL A 158 -0.48 18.29 -2.63
N GLN A 159 -0.63 19.26 -1.72
CA GLN A 159 -1.65 19.17 -0.66
C GLN A 159 -3.07 19.12 -1.24
N GLU A 160 -3.35 19.89 -2.29
CA GLU A 160 -4.65 19.92 -2.96
C GLU A 160 -4.96 18.55 -3.62
N TYR A 161 -4.02 18.01 -4.40
CA TYR A 161 -4.18 16.71 -5.03
C TYR A 161 -4.30 15.56 -4.03
N MET A 162 -3.62 15.64 -2.89
CA MET A 162 -3.76 14.64 -1.84
C MET A 162 -5.10 14.74 -1.11
N ASN A 163 -5.64 15.95 -0.90
CA ASN A 163 -6.98 16.14 -0.35
C ASN A 163 -8.05 15.59 -1.31
N GLU A 164 -7.90 15.82 -2.61
CA GLU A 164 -8.76 15.25 -3.64
C GLU A 164 -8.74 13.72 -3.60
N LEU A 165 -7.53 13.12 -3.52
CA LEU A 165 -7.37 11.69 -3.42
C LEU A 165 -8.05 11.09 -2.19
N ILE A 166 -7.86 11.70 -1.03
CA ILE A 166 -8.46 11.26 0.24
C ILE A 166 -9.99 11.34 0.17
N SER A 167 -10.51 12.44 -0.37
CA SER A 167 -11.96 12.60 -0.58
C SER A 167 -12.51 11.54 -1.53
N PHE A 168 -11.78 11.22 -2.60
CA PHE A 168 -12.14 10.15 -3.53
C PHE A 168 -12.17 8.78 -2.86
N ILE A 169 -11.15 8.44 -2.05
CA ILE A 169 -11.09 7.15 -1.33
C ILE A 169 -12.27 7.01 -0.37
N ASN A 170 -12.58 8.04 0.39
CA ASN A 170 -13.61 7.98 1.44
C ASN A 170 -15.05 8.20 0.95
N LYS A 171 -15.21 8.65 -0.31
CA LYS A 171 -16.54 8.80 -0.89
C LYS A 171 -17.27 7.46 -0.88
N SER A 172 -18.50 7.46 -0.39
CA SER A 172 -19.36 6.26 -0.43
C SER A 172 -19.83 5.99 -1.85
N ASP A 173 -19.40 4.88 -2.40
CA ASP A 173 -19.83 4.36 -3.70
C ASP A 173 -20.31 2.91 -3.52
N ALA A 174 -20.96 2.34 -4.56
CA ALA A 174 -21.35 0.94 -4.51
C ALA A 174 -20.11 0.03 -4.43
N GLY A 175 -20.11 -0.97 -3.55
CA GLY A 175 -18.97 -1.84 -3.26
C GLY A 175 -18.35 -2.57 -4.47
N LYS A 176 -19.10 -2.68 -5.58
CA LYS A 176 -18.57 -3.19 -6.86
C LYS A 176 -17.45 -2.35 -7.45
N TYR A 177 -17.30 -1.10 -7.00
CA TYR A 177 -16.26 -0.16 -7.47
C TYR A 177 -15.01 -0.14 -6.59
N ASP A 178 -14.99 -0.83 -5.46
CA ASP A 178 -13.91 -0.74 -4.47
C ASP A 178 -12.53 -1.07 -5.06
N LEU A 179 -12.44 -2.10 -5.89
CA LEU A 179 -11.19 -2.46 -6.57
C LEU A 179 -10.76 -1.42 -7.60
N LEU A 180 -11.71 -0.86 -8.35
CA LEU A 180 -11.40 0.23 -9.28
C LEU A 180 -10.92 1.47 -8.51
N LYS A 181 -11.57 1.80 -7.39
CA LYS A 181 -11.13 2.88 -6.51
C LYS A 181 -9.71 2.63 -6.00
N THR A 182 -9.42 1.41 -5.58
CA THR A 182 -8.07 1.03 -5.12
C THR A 182 -7.03 1.22 -6.22
N ALA A 183 -7.29 0.72 -7.42
CA ALA A 183 -6.38 0.86 -8.56
C ALA A 183 -6.19 2.33 -8.98
N ILE A 184 -7.28 3.10 -9.05
CA ILE A 184 -7.25 4.53 -9.38
C ILE A 184 -6.50 5.32 -8.29
N ALA A 185 -6.74 5.02 -7.03
CA ALA A 185 -6.06 5.67 -5.91
C ALA A 185 -4.56 5.37 -5.91
N HIS A 186 -4.16 4.11 -6.17
CA HIS A 186 -2.76 3.73 -6.33
C HIS A 186 -2.08 4.54 -7.44
N HIS A 187 -2.70 4.57 -8.62
CA HIS A 187 -2.18 5.35 -9.74
C HIS A 187 -2.11 6.85 -9.42
N ARG A 188 -3.18 7.42 -8.81
CA ARG A 188 -3.22 8.84 -8.46
C ARG A 188 -2.15 9.22 -7.45
N PHE A 189 -1.95 8.42 -6.41
CA PHE A 189 -0.89 8.64 -5.43
C PHE A 189 0.50 8.63 -6.10
N SER A 190 0.77 7.62 -6.93
CA SER A 190 2.03 7.51 -7.68
C SER A 190 2.24 8.70 -8.62
N TRP A 191 1.17 9.19 -9.24
CA TRP A 191 1.17 10.36 -10.12
C TRP A 191 1.45 11.66 -9.34
N VAL A 192 0.86 11.86 -8.14
CA VAL A 192 1.12 13.01 -7.28
C VAL A 192 2.54 12.99 -6.75
N HIS A 193 3.04 11.81 -6.40
CA HIS A 193 4.38 11.58 -5.84
C HIS A 193 4.66 12.53 -4.66
N PRO A 194 3.88 12.41 -3.56
CA PRO A 194 3.76 13.47 -2.56
C PRO A 194 4.97 13.66 -1.65
N PHE A 195 5.88 12.70 -1.58
CA PHE A 195 7.04 12.71 -0.69
C PHE A 195 8.36 12.84 -1.46
N GLY A 196 9.46 13.12 -0.74
CA GLY A 196 10.79 13.20 -1.33
C GLY A 196 11.35 11.83 -1.73
N ASN A 197 11.10 10.80 -0.90
CA ASN A 197 11.42 9.40 -1.15
C ASN A 197 10.31 8.50 -0.55
N GLY A 198 10.41 7.18 -0.70
CA GLY A 198 9.50 6.19 -0.11
C GLY A 198 8.08 6.13 -0.71
N ASN A 199 7.80 6.87 -1.78
CA ASN A 199 6.46 6.92 -2.39
C ASN A 199 5.97 5.54 -2.85
N GLY A 200 6.84 4.71 -3.42
CA GLY A 200 6.50 3.36 -3.87
C GLY A 200 6.06 2.46 -2.71
N ARG A 201 6.81 2.46 -1.62
CA ARG A 201 6.48 1.70 -0.40
C ARG A 201 5.15 2.17 0.21
N VAL A 202 4.97 3.48 0.33
CA VAL A 202 3.73 4.06 0.88
C VAL A 202 2.51 3.75 0.03
N VAL A 203 2.59 3.81 -1.29
CA VAL A 203 1.43 3.51 -2.14
C VAL A 203 1.01 2.04 -2.07
N ARG A 204 1.97 1.11 -1.94
CA ARG A 204 1.66 -0.31 -1.71
C ARG A 204 0.99 -0.53 -0.36
N LEU A 205 1.48 0.14 0.70
CA LEU A 205 0.85 0.13 2.03
C LEU A 205 -0.54 0.78 2.03
N LEU A 206 -0.74 1.88 1.33
CA LEU A 206 -2.05 2.49 1.15
C LEU A 206 -3.02 1.55 0.42
N THR A 207 -2.54 0.84 -0.60
CA THR A 207 -3.31 -0.19 -1.29
C THR A 207 -3.75 -1.30 -0.33
N TYR A 208 -2.83 -1.79 0.50
CA TYR A 208 -3.12 -2.76 1.55
C TYR A 208 -4.18 -2.25 2.54
N ALA A 209 -4.06 -1.01 3.01
CA ALA A 209 -5.05 -0.37 3.88
C ALA A 209 -6.44 -0.26 3.22
N MET A 210 -6.49 0.10 1.94
CA MET A 210 -7.74 0.16 1.18
C MET A 210 -8.37 -1.22 1.00
N MET A 211 -7.56 -2.26 0.77
CA MET A 211 -8.05 -3.64 0.70
C MET A 211 -8.72 -4.07 2.01
N ILE A 212 -8.11 -3.76 3.16
CA ILE A 212 -8.73 -4.00 4.48
C ILE A 212 -10.03 -3.21 4.62
N LYS A 213 -9.99 -1.90 4.35
CA LYS A 213 -11.15 -1.01 4.44
C LYS A 213 -12.34 -1.50 3.62
N TYR A 214 -12.08 -2.07 2.46
CA TYR A 214 -13.12 -2.57 1.56
C TYR A 214 -13.48 -4.06 1.79
N GLY A 215 -13.03 -4.65 2.89
CA GLY A 215 -13.41 -6.01 3.30
C GLY A 215 -12.82 -7.13 2.44
N PHE A 216 -11.68 -6.91 1.81
CA PHE A 216 -10.94 -7.96 1.08
C PHE A 216 -10.16 -8.88 2.00
N ASN A 217 -10.62 -9.14 3.19
CA ASN A 217 -10.19 -10.21 4.09
C ASN A 217 -8.67 -10.44 4.22
N VAL A 218 -7.86 -9.40 4.10
CA VAL A 218 -6.42 -9.46 4.29
C VAL A 218 -6.03 -9.26 5.76
N LYS A 219 -7.00 -8.97 6.64
CA LYS A 219 -6.83 -8.78 8.08
C LYS A 219 -7.23 -10.07 8.84
N GLU A 220 -6.64 -10.26 10.02
CA GLU A 220 -6.94 -11.39 10.90
C GLU A 220 -8.42 -11.72 11.06
N GLY A 221 -8.73 -12.99 10.99
CA GLY A 221 -10.02 -13.58 11.40
C GLY A 221 -11.10 -13.63 10.33
N LYS A 222 -11.07 -12.81 9.29
CA LYS A 222 -12.10 -12.88 8.23
C LYS A 222 -11.73 -13.80 7.07
N LEU A 223 -10.45 -13.92 6.73
CA LEU A 223 -9.95 -14.95 5.79
C LEU A 223 -10.12 -16.35 6.33
N ILE A 224 -10.35 -16.48 7.62
CA ILE A 224 -10.13 -17.69 8.38
C ILE A 224 -11.23 -17.82 9.41
N ASN A 225 -12.43 -17.44 9.06
CA ASN A 225 -13.54 -17.94 9.83
C ASN A 225 -13.95 -19.31 9.21
N PRO A 226 -13.35 -20.43 9.64
CA PRO A 226 -14.05 -21.66 9.51
C PRO A 226 -15.28 -21.41 10.37
N THR A 227 -16.43 -21.25 9.77
CA THR A 227 -17.68 -21.33 10.50
C THR A 227 -17.54 -22.47 11.48
N ALA A 228 -17.55 -22.10 12.74
CA ALA A 228 -17.73 -23.06 13.81
C ALA A 228 -18.98 -23.86 13.51
#